data_14f7da3815cbf77edf519c9138fb64fd
#
_entry.id   14f7da3815cbf77edf519c9138fb64fd
#
_cell.length_a   1.000
_cell.length_b   1.000
_cell.length_c   1.000
_cell.angle_alpha   90.00
_cell.angle_beta   90.00
_cell.angle_gamma   90.00
#
_symmetry.space_group_name_H-M   'P 1'
#
loop_
_entity.id
_entity.type
_entity.pdbx_description
1 polymer ?
#
loop_
_entity_poly.entity_id
_entity_poly.type
_entity_poly.pdbx_seq_one_letter_code
_entity_poly.pdbx_strand_id
1 'polypeptide(L)'
;TMWIFHTYIIEKFNTTPILYFYGVKETGKSRAGEVLSELAFRAQRLTSLTEATLFRSVELFKPTLIIDEIKLMGKGGNQGLADLIKTTYKRGLKVSRINLNKYGEDQIEYYDTFSPLVICTTESIPDIIESRCILFIMQKNSNPQIERKIDMKWANDLRERLTVFRANYILRELPEAQYIARGRLNEIMFPLYQALLMAEPERKSEFIDIVKQIQKNKNNEEGMGLEAEIVKAIDDEYRENQDRQFLTQAISKRIN
;
A
#
# COMPACT_ATOMS: atom_id res chain seq x y z
N THR A 1 5.64 2.50 -12.05
CA THR A 1 4.94 2.50 -13.37
C THR A 1 3.82 1.45 -13.39
N MET A 2 4.04 0.16 -13.07
CA MET A 2 3.02 -0.90 -13.12
C MET A 2 1.78 -0.62 -12.27
N TRP A 3 1.93 0.06 -11.14
CA TRP A 3 0.80 0.46 -10.31
C TRP A 3 -0.18 1.40 -11.04
N ILE A 4 0.29 2.27 -11.94
CA ILE A 4 -0.57 3.13 -12.77
C ILE A 4 -1.41 2.25 -13.72
N PHE A 5 -0.80 1.33 -14.44
CA PHE A 5 -1.53 0.37 -15.29
C PHE A 5 -2.56 -0.42 -14.51
N HIS A 6 -2.20 -0.88 -13.30
CA HIS A 6 -3.10 -1.57 -12.39
C HIS A 6 -4.34 -0.73 -12.05
N THR A 7 -4.20 0.59 -11.82
CA THR A 7 -5.37 1.45 -11.55
C THR A 7 -6.37 1.49 -12.70
N TYR A 8 -5.93 1.40 -13.96
CA TYR A 8 -6.80 1.41 -15.14
C TYR A 8 -7.65 0.16 -15.33
N ILE A 9 -7.27 -0.94 -14.70
CA ILE A 9 -8.00 -2.21 -14.75
C ILE A 9 -8.29 -2.75 -13.34
N ILE A 10 -8.43 -1.86 -12.37
CA ILE A 10 -8.59 -2.18 -10.94
C ILE A 10 -9.76 -3.11 -10.66
N GLU A 11 -10.80 -3.07 -11.49
CA GLU A 11 -11.98 -3.91 -11.36
C GLU A 11 -11.68 -5.40 -11.48
N LYS A 12 -10.55 -5.76 -12.08
CA LYS A 12 -10.12 -7.16 -12.29
C LYS A 12 -9.45 -7.76 -11.06
N PHE A 13 -9.02 -6.94 -10.10
CA PHE A 13 -8.21 -7.38 -8.97
C PHE A 13 -8.99 -7.44 -7.66
N ASN A 14 -8.58 -8.35 -6.80
CA ASN A 14 -9.12 -8.49 -5.45
C ASN A 14 -8.27 -7.75 -4.40
N THR A 15 -7.04 -7.39 -4.76
CA THR A 15 -6.14 -6.65 -3.89
C THR A 15 -5.41 -5.56 -4.66
N THR A 16 -4.99 -4.52 -3.96
CA THR A 16 -4.20 -3.40 -4.50
C THR A 16 -3.19 -2.94 -3.46
N PRO A 17 -1.91 -2.77 -3.81
CA PRO A 17 -0.95 -2.18 -2.87
C PRO A 17 -1.25 -0.69 -2.64
N ILE A 18 -1.03 -0.25 -1.41
CA ILE A 18 -0.95 1.17 -1.08
C ILE A 18 0.46 1.65 -1.42
N LEU A 19 0.61 2.77 -2.15
CA LEU A 19 1.91 3.40 -2.32
C LEU A 19 2.17 4.35 -1.15
N TYR A 20 3.29 4.16 -0.46
CA TYR A 20 3.65 4.98 0.70
C TYR A 20 4.97 5.72 0.44
N PHE A 21 4.86 7.04 0.22
CA PHE A 21 6.00 7.94 0.07
C PHE A 21 6.30 8.60 1.41
N TYR A 22 7.38 8.15 2.04
CA TYR A 22 7.83 8.59 3.35
C TYR A 22 9.17 9.32 3.27
N GLY A 23 9.34 10.36 4.05
CA GLY A 23 10.61 11.08 4.15
C GLY A 23 10.45 12.45 4.81
N VAL A 24 11.56 13.12 5.07
CA VAL A 24 11.57 14.47 5.66
C VAL A 24 10.96 15.52 4.72
N LYS A 25 10.77 16.75 5.19
CA LYS A 25 10.29 17.85 4.36
C LYS A 25 11.21 18.07 3.14
N GLU A 26 10.62 18.54 2.03
CA GLU A 26 11.36 18.90 0.80
C GLU A 26 12.06 17.72 0.09
N THR A 27 11.54 16.50 0.23
CA THR A 27 12.09 15.31 -0.45
C THR A 27 11.31 14.91 -1.72
N GLY A 28 10.32 15.70 -2.14
CA GLY A 28 9.56 15.44 -3.36
C GLY A 28 8.35 14.52 -3.21
N LYS A 29 7.92 14.18 -1.98
CA LYS A 29 6.73 13.34 -1.73
C LYS A 29 5.47 13.88 -2.40
N SER A 30 5.14 15.15 -2.13
CA SER A 30 3.98 15.83 -2.72
C SER A 30 4.07 15.89 -4.25
N ARG A 31 5.29 16.00 -4.79
CA ARG A 31 5.54 15.96 -6.23
C ARG A 31 5.24 14.56 -6.81
N ALA A 32 5.63 13.50 -6.11
CA ALA A 32 5.27 12.14 -6.51
C ALA A 32 3.75 11.95 -6.53
N GLY A 33 3.06 12.44 -5.49
CA GLY A 33 1.59 12.45 -5.43
C GLY A 33 0.96 13.24 -6.58
N GLU A 34 1.52 14.41 -6.93
CA GLU A 34 1.06 15.25 -8.04
C GLU A 34 1.19 14.51 -9.38
N VAL A 35 2.35 13.91 -9.67
CA VAL A 35 2.55 13.13 -10.91
C VAL A 35 1.57 11.94 -10.98
N LEU A 36 1.36 11.25 -9.86
CA LEU A 36 0.41 10.14 -9.82
C LEU A 36 -1.04 10.62 -9.99
N SER A 37 -1.39 11.81 -9.49
CA SER A 37 -2.73 12.37 -9.69
C SER A 37 -3.01 12.71 -11.14
N GLU A 38 -1.98 13.04 -11.92
CA GLU A 38 -2.13 13.29 -13.36
C GLU A 38 -2.25 12.02 -14.20
N LEU A 39 -1.76 10.87 -13.71
CA LEU A 39 -1.64 9.66 -14.51
C LEU A 39 -2.55 8.51 -14.07
N ALA A 40 -2.91 8.42 -12.79
CA ALA A 40 -3.70 7.31 -12.29
C ALA A 40 -5.19 7.43 -12.69
N PHE A 41 -5.85 6.29 -12.84
CA PHE A 41 -7.25 6.25 -13.24
C PHE A 41 -8.17 6.85 -12.19
N ARG A 42 -9.03 7.81 -12.57
CA ARG A 42 -9.96 8.52 -11.67
C ARG A 42 -9.29 9.09 -10.42
N ALA A 43 -8.08 9.62 -10.57
CA ALA A 43 -7.31 10.12 -9.44
C ALA A 43 -8.00 11.30 -8.75
N GLN A 44 -8.01 11.27 -7.41
CA GLN A 44 -8.46 12.35 -6.54
C GLN A 44 -7.36 12.66 -5.54
N ARG A 45 -6.75 13.83 -5.64
CA ARG A 45 -5.75 14.32 -4.69
C ARG A 45 -6.43 15.10 -3.58
N LEU A 46 -6.18 14.70 -2.34
CA LEU A 46 -6.82 15.24 -1.14
C LEU A 46 -5.75 15.68 -0.14
N THR A 47 -5.90 16.89 0.39
CA THR A 47 -5.06 17.43 1.48
C THR A 47 -5.70 17.22 2.84
N SER A 48 -6.98 16.87 2.86
CA SER A 48 -7.76 16.60 4.07
C SER A 48 -8.72 15.46 3.77
N LEU A 49 -8.72 14.46 4.65
CA LEU A 49 -9.58 13.29 4.51
C LEU A 49 -10.21 12.96 5.85
N THR A 50 -11.54 12.89 5.87
CA THR A 50 -12.31 12.37 7.00
C THR A 50 -12.78 10.95 6.71
N GLU A 51 -13.15 10.21 7.76
CA GLU A 51 -13.75 8.89 7.61
C GLU A 51 -14.94 8.91 6.65
N ALA A 52 -15.87 9.86 6.87
CA ALA A 52 -17.08 9.98 6.06
C ALA A 52 -16.78 10.29 4.59
N THR A 53 -15.79 11.14 4.33
CA THR A 53 -15.38 11.46 2.96
C THR A 53 -14.75 10.27 2.28
N LEU A 54 -13.92 9.49 2.99
CA LEU A 54 -13.26 8.32 2.42
C LEU A 54 -14.27 7.29 1.92
N PHE A 55 -15.10 6.73 2.80
CA PHE A 55 -15.97 5.62 2.39
C PHE A 55 -17.05 6.06 1.39
N ARG A 56 -17.60 7.29 1.50
CA ARG A 56 -18.58 7.82 0.53
C ARG A 56 -17.95 8.07 -0.83
N SER A 57 -16.76 8.65 -0.88
CA SER A 57 -16.07 8.89 -2.16
C SER A 57 -15.73 7.57 -2.85
N VAL A 58 -15.25 6.56 -2.10
CA VAL A 58 -14.95 5.26 -2.68
C VAL A 58 -16.21 4.58 -3.20
N GLU A 59 -17.29 4.57 -2.43
CA GLU A 59 -18.55 3.97 -2.85
C GLU A 59 -19.13 4.61 -4.12
N LEU A 60 -19.12 5.94 -4.19
CA LEU A 60 -19.77 6.71 -5.28
C LEU A 60 -18.90 6.79 -6.54
N PHE A 61 -17.60 7.04 -6.40
CA PHE A 61 -16.75 7.43 -7.52
C PHE A 61 -15.72 6.36 -7.90
N LYS A 62 -15.47 5.37 -7.03
CA LYS A 62 -14.40 4.36 -7.20
C LYS A 62 -13.07 5.02 -7.65
N PRO A 63 -12.58 6.02 -6.91
CA PRO A 63 -11.41 6.80 -7.30
C PRO A 63 -10.11 6.06 -7.02
N THR A 64 -9.02 6.58 -7.56
CA THR A 64 -7.68 6.38 -7.01
C THR A 64 -7.39 7.52 -6.05
N LEU A 65 -7.24 7.25 -4.76
CA LEU A 65 -7.04 8.27 -3.74
C LEU A 65 -5.55 8.61 -3.59
N ILE A 66 -5.21 9.89 -3.58
CA ILE A 66 -3.87 10.39 -3.28
C ILE A 66 -3.98 11.35 -2.10
N ILE A 67 -3.43 10.96 -0.96
CA ILE A 67 -3.50 11.74 0.28
C ILE A 67 -2.14 12.40 0.52
N ASP A 68 -2.16 13.71 0.57
CA ASP A 68 -0.98 14.53 0.86
C ASP A 68 -1.08 15.04 2.30
N GLU A 69 -0.09 14.68 3.10
CA GLU A 69 0.00 15.01 4.54
C GLU A 69 -1.16 14.45 5.39
N ILE A 70 -1.01 13.20 5.83
CA ILE A 70 -1.95 12.57 6.75
C ILE A 70 -1.24 12.22 8.06
N LYS A 71 -1.96 12.41 9.18
CA LYS A 71 -1.52 11.99 10.51
C LYS A 71 -2.46 10.90 11.04
N LEU A 72 -1.94 9.69 11.16
CA LEU A 72 -2.71 8.53 11.61
C LEU A 72 -2.37 8.08 13.02
N MET A 73 -1.18 8.45 13.52
CA MET A 73 -0.66 8.01 14.83
C MET A 73 -0.37 9.17 15.76
N GLY A 74 -0.18 8.87 17.03
CA GLY A 74 0.25 9.82 18.06
C GLY A 74 -0.81 10.86 18.42
N LYS A 75 -0.37 11.93 19.09
CA LYS A 75 -1.26 13.03 19.53
C LYS A 75 -1.82 13.77 18.31
N GLY A 76 -3.15 13.70 18.15
CA GLY A 76 -3.86 14.27 17.00
C GLY A 76 -3.97 13.32 15.79
N GLY A 77 -3.55 12.06 15.91
CA GLY A 77 -3.79 11.02 14.92
C GLY A 77 -5.28 10.61 14.86
N ASN A 78 -5.71 10.11 13.71
CA ASN A 78 -7.08 9.66 13.48
C ASN A 78 -7.12 8.14 13.34
N GLN A 79 -7.39 7.44 14.45
CA GLN A 79 -7.47 5.99 14.49
C GLN A 79 -8.60 5.44 13.62
N GLY A 80 -9.77 6.09 13.61
CA GLY A 80 -10.90 5.67 12.78
C GLY A 80 -10.56 5.73 11.27
N LEU A 81 -9.81 6.76 10.85
CA LEU A 81 -9.33 6.86 9.49
C LEU A 81 -8.27 5.79 9.19
N ALA A 82 -7.37 5.48 10.13
CA ALA A 82 -6.41 4.38 9.99
C ALA A 82 -7.13 3.04 9.82
N ASP A 83 -8.20 2.81 10.58
CA ASP A 83 -9.02 1.61 10.49
C ASP A 83 -9.74 1.47 9.14
N LEU A 84 -10.13 2.58 8.52
CA LEU A 84 -10.68 2.59 7.17
C LEU A 84 -9.62 2.36 6.10
N ILE A 85 -8.47 3.03 6.20
CA ILE A 85 -7.37 2.90 5.24
C ILE A 85 -6.91 1.44 5.12
N LYS A 86 -6.81 0.71 6.24
CA LYS A 86 -6.42 -0.71 6.21
C LYS A 86 -7.40 -1.61 5.44
N THR A 87 -8.62 -1.14 5.15
CA THR A 87 -9.62 -1.91 4.39
C THR A 87 -9.57 -1.63 2.89
N THR A 88 -8.94 -0.52 2.46
CA THR A 88 -8.92 -0.10 1.04
C THR A 88 -8.17 -1.06 0.12
N TYR A 89 -7.22 -1.84 0.65
CA TYR A 89 -6.33 -2.68 -0.16
C TYR A 89 -6.98 -3.97 -0.68
N LYS A 90 -8.12 -4.39 -0.11
CA LYS A 90 -8.73 -5.71 -0.41
C LYS A 90 -10.23 -5.60 -0.64
N ARG A 91 -10.67 -6.16 -1.76
CA ARG A 91 -12.09 -6.21 -2.15
C ARG A 91 -12.89 -7.08 -1.18
N GLY A 92 -14.15 -6.71 -0.97
CA GLY A 92 -15.09 -7.43 -0.11
C GLY A 92 -15.01 -7.04 1.37
N LEU A 93 -14.02 -6.21 1.77
CA LEU A 93 -14.04 -5.59 3.09
C LEU A 93 -14.99 -4.40 3.05
N LYS A 94 -16.00 -4.43 3.92
CA LYS A 94 -17.02 -3.37 4.02
C LYS A 94 -16.95 -2.69 5.38
N VAL A 95 -17.31 -1.42 5.41
CA VAL A 95 -17.51 -0.66 6.66
C VAL A 95 -18.98 -0.43 6.88
N SER A 96 -19.45 -0.72 8.08
CA SER A 96 -20.82 -0.41 8.50
C SER A 96 -20.91 1.00 9.07
N ARG A 97 -22.00 1.69 8.79
CA ARG A 97 -22.35 2.99 9.38
C ARG A 97 -23.85 3.03 9.67
N ILE A 98 -24.21 3.73 10.74
CA ILE A 98 -25.61 3.94 11.11
C ILE A 98 -26.14 5.15 10.39
N ASN A 99 -27.24 4.98 9.68
CA ASN A 99 -27.99 6.09 9.05
C ASN A 99 -29.19 6.44 9.95
N LEU A 100 -29.07 7.52 10.68
CA LEU A 100 -30.10 7.98 11.64
C LEU A 100 -31.42 8.41 10.98
N ASN A 101 -31.44 8.56 9.65
CA ASN A 101 -32.66 8.88 8.90
C ASN A 101 -33.46 7.64 8.50
N LYS A 102 -32.99 6.44 8.83
CA LYS A 102 -33.64 5.16 8.56
C LYS A 102 -33.96 4.44 9.86
N TYR A 103 -34.84 3.44 9.82
CA TYR A 103 -35.29 2.69 11.00
C TYR A 103 -35.11 1.19 10.80
N GLY A 104 -35.01 0.46 11.91
CA GLY A 104 -34.87 -0.99 11.93
C GLY A 104 -33.57 -1.47 11.30
N GLU A 105 -33.62 -2.57 10.57
CA GLU A 105 -32.46 -3.20 9.96
C GLU A 105 -31.85 -2.32 8.85
N ASP A 106 -32.65 -1.50 8.16
CA ASP A 106 -32.20 -0.58 7.12
C ASP A 106 -31.33 0.57 7.67
N GLN A 107 -31.28 0.74 8.99
CA GLN A 107 -30.43 1.74 9.63
C GLN A 107 -28.93 1.45 9.47
N ILE A 108 -28.56 0.19 9.26
CA ILE A 108 -27.16 -0.20 9.07
C ILE A 108 -26.86 -0.23 7.57
N GLU A 109 -25.99 0.67 7.14
CA GLU A 109 -25.50 0.74 5.76
C GLU A 109 -24.07 0.21 5.67
N TYR A 110 -23.78 -0.54 4.59
CA TYR A 110 -22.46 -1.12 4.33
C TYR A 110 -21.84 -0.48 3.10
N TYR A 111 -20.64 0.08 3.26
CA TYR A 111 -19.90 0.76 2.21
C TYR A 111 -18.69 -0.06 1.78
N ASP A 112 -18.48 -0.17 0.47
CA ASP A 112 -17.24 -0.70 -0.11
C ASP A 112 -16.13 0.35 0.00
N THR A 113 -14.98 -0.08 0.46
CA THR A 113 -13.82 0.79 0.65
C THR A 113 -12.65 0.43 -0.27
N PHE A 114 -12.80 -0.57 -1.15
CA PHE A 114 -11.74 -1.02 -2.05
C PHE A 114 -11.36 0.08 -3.05
N SER A 115 -10.12 0.59 -2.94
CA SER A 115 -9.63 1.69 -3.77
C SER A 115 -8.09 1.72 -3.78
N PRO A 116 -7.46 1.93 -4.94
CA PRO A 116 -6.03 2.24 -4.97
C PRO A 116 -5.74 3.51 -4.17
N LEU A 117 -4.69 3.47 -3.35
CA LEU A 117 -4.36 4.55 -2.42
C LEU A 117 -2.88 4.90 -2.48
N VAL A 118 -2.59 6.19 -2.43
CA VAL A 118 -1.26 6.77 -2.26
C VAL A 118 -1.24 7.61 -0.99
N ILE A 119 -0.22 7.43 -0.16
CA ILE A 119 0.03 8.22 1.05
C ILE A 119 1.37 8.92 0.88
N CYS A 120 1.36 10.26 0.98
CA CYS A 120 2.55 11.10 1.01
C CYS A 120 2.61 11.78 2.38
N THR A 121 3.56 11.42 3.25
CA THR A 121 3.64 11.98 4.60
C THR A 121 5.05 12.02 5.15
N THR A 122 5.27 12.88 6.15
CA THR A 122 6.50 12.96 6.95
C THR A 122 6.43 12.12 8.22
N GLU A 123 5.26 11.57 8.54
CA GLU A 123 5.05 10.80 9.76
C GLU A 123 4.94 9.30 9.45
N SER A 124 5.35 8.47 10.40
CA SER A 124 5.14 7.02 10.31
C SER A 124 3.65 6.67 10.33
N ILE A 125 3.32 5.56 9.71
CA ILE A 125 1.96 5.00 9.71
C ILE A 125 1.95 3.71 10.54
N PRO A 126 0.77 3.24 11.00
CA PRO A 126 0.67 1.97 11.73
C PRO A 126 1.21 0.79 10.92
N ASP A 127 1.96 -0.12 11.55
CA ASP A 127 2.56 -1.31 10.92
C ASP A 127 1.53 -2.14 10.16
N ILE A 128 0.31 -2.20 10.70
CA ILE A 128 -0.79 -2.91 10.04
C ILE A 128 -1.14 -2.32 8.66
N ILE A 129 -0.97 -1.01 8.46
CA ILE A 129 -1.13 -0.35 7.15
C ILE A 129 0.14 -0.52 6.35
N GLU A 130 1.32 -0.31 6.95
CA GLU A 130 2.62 -0.41 6.29
C GLU A 130 2.85 -1.78 5.66
N SER A 131 2.39 -2.86 6.31
CA SER A 131 2.45 -4.21 5.75
C SER A 131 1.70 -4.38 4.42
N ARG A 132 0.79 -3.46 4.08
CA ARG A 132 0.01 -3.40 2.83
C ARG A 132 0.56 -2.41 1.82
N CYS A 133 1.68 -1.77 2.17
CA CYS A 133 2.29 -0.71 1.38
C CYS A 133 3.49 -1.22 0.57
N ILE A 134 3.70 -0.54 -0.56
CA ILE A 134 5.02 -0.46 -1.20
C ILE A 134 5.64 0.84 -0.71
N LEU A 135 6.65 0.71 0.16
CA LEU A 135 7.32 1.85 0.79
C LEU A 135 8.37 2.45 -0.14
N PHE A 136 8.32 3.77 -0.30
CA PHE A 136 9.33 4.59 -0.95
C PHE A 136 9.92 5.58 0.06
N ILE A 137 11.15 5.33 0.50
CA ILE A 137 11.89 6.25 1.36
C ILE A 137 12.47 7.35 0.47
N MET A 138 11.90 8.56 0.62
CA MET A 138 12.24 9.72 -0.21
C MET A 138 13.40 10.49 0.40
N GLN A 139 14.45 10.71 -0.39
CA GLN A 139 15.62 11.48 0.02
C GLN A 139 15.68 12.80 -0.73
N LYS A 140 16.35 13.82 -0.12
CA LYS A 140 16.60 15.09 -0.81
C LYS A 140 17.43 14.83 -2.08
N ASN A 141 16.98 15.43 -3.17
CA ASN A 141 17.66 15.35 -4.43
C ASN A 141 18.15 16.77 -4.82
N SER A 142 19.42 16.90 -5.16
CA SER A 142 20.02 18.15 -5.58
C SER A 142 19.91 18.43 -7.10
N ASN A 143 19.27 17.54 -7.87
CA ASN A 143 19.10 17.72 -9.30
C ASN A 143 17.98 18.75 -9.60
N PRO A 144 18.29 19.94 -10.14
CA PRO A 144 17.28 20.97 -10.43
C PRO A 144 16.25 20.54 -11.47
N GLN A 145 16.54 19.49 -12.25
CA GLN A 145 15.61 19.01 -13.29
C GLN A 145 14.32 18.40 -12.71
N ILE A 146 14.34 17.96 -11.45
CA ILE A 146 13.15 17.43 -10.79
C ILE A 146 12.14 18.51 -10.40
N GLU A 147 12.54 19.78 -10.34
CA GLU A 147 11.68 20.92 -10.02
C GLU A 147 10.87 21.44 -11.21
N ARG A 148 11.09 20.88 -12.41
CA ARG A 148 10.34 21.26 -13.61
C ARG A 148 8.85 21.02 -13.43
N LYS A 149 8.03 21.91 -13.96
CA LYS A 149 6.57 21.72 -14.01
C LYS A 149 6.23 20.43 -14.78
N ILE A 150 5.15 19.79 -14.41
CA ILE A 150 4.63 18.66 -15.19
C ILE A 150 4.21 19.18 -16.56
N ASP A 151 4.69 18.54 -17.60
CA ASP A 151 4.23 18.81 -18.96
C ASP A 151 2.84 18.17 -19.12
N MET A 152 1.81 19.01 -19.08
CA MET A 152 0.41 18.56 -19.16
C MET A 152 0.08 17.97 -20.54
N LYS A 153 0.76 18.38 -21.60
CA LYS A 153 0.57 17.78 -22.94
C LYS A 153 1.05 16.33 -22.94
N TRP A 154 2.24 16.11 -22.38
CA TRP A 154 2.78 14.76 -22.21
C TRP A 154 1.93 13.90 -21.26
N ALA A 155 1.47 14.46 -20.15
CA ALA A 155 0.57 13.75 -19.23
C ALA A 155 -0.75 13.34 -19.90
N ASN A 156 -1.32 14.21 -20.74
CA ASN A 156 -2.53 13.92 -21.51
C ASN A 156 -2.32 12.79 -22.51
N ASP A 157 -1.22 12.83 -23.30
CA ASP A 157 -0.87 11.75 -24.24
C ASP A 157 -0.73 10.40 -23.52
N LEU A 158 -0.09 10.38 -22.34
CA LEU A 158 0.01 9.16 -21.54
C LEU A 158 -1.36 8.67 -21.04
N ARG A 159 -2.24 9.57 -20.59
CA ARG A 159 -3.61 9.20 -20.16
C ARG A 159 -4.43 8.60 -21.32
N GLU A 160 -4.29 9.15 -22.50
CA GLU A 160 -4.94 8.60 -23.69
C GLU A 160 -4.46 7.19 -23.99
N ARG A 161 -3.15 6.95 -23.99
CA ARG A 161 -2.58 5.60 -24.16
C ARG A 161 -3.00 4.63 -23.06
N LEU A 162 -3.05 5.08 -21.81
CA LEU A 162 -3.53 4.27 -20.68
C LEU A 162 -5.04 3.96 -20.81
N THR A 163 -5.81 4.88 -21.37
CA THR A 163 -7.23 4.64 -21.68
C THR A 163 -7.40 3.60 -22.78
N VAL A 164 -6.57 3.65 -23.82
CA VAL A 164 -6.51 2.61 -24.87
C VAL A 164 -6.10 1.26 -24.26
N PHE A 165 -5.10 1.24 -23.36
CA PHE A 165 -4.76 0.04 -22.61
C PHE A 165 -5.97 -0.51 -21.86
N ARG A 166 -6.70 0.31 -21.09
CA ARG A 166 -7.92 -0.10 -20.40
C ARG A 166 -8.94 -0.72 -21.40
N ALA A 167 -9.23 -0.03 -22.49
CA ALA A 167 -10.19 -0.50 -23.49
C ALA A 167 -9.81 -1.88 -24.05
N ASN A 168 -8.53 -2.15 -24.25
CA ASN A 168 -8.04 -3.41 -24.79
C ASN A 168 -8.04 -4.55 -23.77
N TYR A 169 -7.90 -4.27 -22.48
CA TYR A 169 -7.62 -5.29 -21.47
C TYR A 169 -8.72 -5.48 -20.41
N ILE A 170 -9.65 -4.52 -20.27
CA ILE A 170 -10.66 -4.60 -19.19
C ILE A 170 -11.56 -5.84 -19.27
N LEU A 171 -11.86 -6.31 -20.49
CA LEU A 171 -12.69 -7.50 -20.72
C LEU A 171 -11.88 -8.81 -20.88
N ARG A 172 -10.56 -8.73 -21.02
CA ARG A 172 -9.71 -9.92 -21.15
C ARG A 172 -9.53 -10.57 -19.77
N GLU A 173 -9.40 -11.88 -19.74
CA GLU A 173 -9.04 -12.60 -18.53
C GLU A 173 -7.64 -12.19 -18.02
N LEU A 174 -7.44 -12.24 -16.71
CA LEU A 174 -6.12 -12.07 -16.13
C LEU A 174 -5.23 -13.26 -16.51
N PRO A 175 -3.95 -13.02 -16.83
CA PRO A 175 -3.04 -14.11 -17.12
C PRO A 175 -2.88 -15.02 -15.89
N GLU A 176 -2.89 -16.32 -16.12
CA GLU A 176 -2.51 -17.28 -15.11
C GLU A 176 -1.03 -17.11 -14.77
N ALA A 177 -0.72 -17.05 -13.49
CA ALA A 177 0.63 -16.88 -13.01
C ALA A 177 0.83 -17.57 -11.67
N GLN A 178 2.06 -18.05 -11.42
CA GLN A 178 2.44 -18.56 -10.12
C GLN A 178 2.70 -17.42 -9.14
N TYR A 179 2.52 -17.68 -7.86
CA TYR A 179 2.86 -16.74 -6.81
C TYR A 179 4.36 -16.42 -6.83
N ILE A 180 4.69 -15.15 -6.66
CA ILE A 180 6.05 -14.61 -6.75
C ILE A 180 6.66 -14.28 -5.40
N ALA A 181 5.86 -14.32 -4.34
CA ALA A 181 6.26 -14.08 -2.96
C ALA A 181 5.40 -14.89 -1.99
N ARG A 182 5.58 -14.70 -0.69
CA ARG A 182 4.77 -15.34 0.35
C ARG A 182 3.94 -14.30 1.12
N GLY A 183 2.82 -14.76 1.70
CA GLY A 183 2.00 -13.98 2.61
C GLY A 183 1.53 -12.63 2.04
N ARG A 184 1.61 -11.61 2.86
CA ARG A 184 1.14 -10.26 2.53
C ARG A 184 1.86 -9.65 1.33
N LEU A 185 3.18 -9.90 1.19
CA LEU A 185 3.93 -9.37 0.06
C LEU A 185 3.37 -9.91 -1.27
N ASN A 186 3.01 -11.19 -1.33
CA ASN A 186 2.35 -11.73 -2.52
C ASN A 186 0.99 -11.08 -2.77
N GLU A 187 0.16 -10.87 -1.74
CA GLU A 187 -1.16 -10.25 -1.91
C GLU A 187 -1.07 -8.86 -2.57
N ILE A 188 -0.02 -8.08 -2.28
CA ILE A 188 0.13 -6.72 -2.82
C ILE A 188 0.94 -6.66 -4.12
N MET A 189 1.86 -7.60 -4.37
CA MET A 189 2.70 -7.58 -5.57
C MET A 189 2.12 -8.39 -6.72
N PHE A 190 1.35 -9.44 -6.43
CA PHE A 190 0.78 -10.32 -7.46
C PHE A 190 -0.16 -9.60 -8.44
N PRO A 191 -1.06 -8.69 -8.02
CA PRO A 191 -1.86 -7.90 -8.94
C PRO A 191 -1.03 -7.04 -9.90
N LEU A 192 0.09 -6.48 -9.41
CA LEU A 192 1.02 -5.71 -10.25
C LEU A 192 1.76 -6.62 -11.23
N TYR A 193 2.09 -7.83 -10.81
CA TYR A 193 2.71 -8.83 -11.68
C TYR A 193 1.75 -9.25 -12.81
N GLN A 194 0.49 -9.50 -12.50
CA GLN A 194 -0.52 -9.80 -13.53
C GLN A 194 -0.71 -8.62 -14.50
N ALA A 195 -0.73 -7.37 -13.99
CA ALA A 195 -0.77 -6.19 -14.84
C ALA A 195 0.47 -6.07 -15.75
N LEU A 196 1.66 -6.42 -15.23
CA LEU A 196 2.90 -6.47 -16.01
C LEU A 196 2.82 -7.51 -17.14
N LEU A 197 2.33 -8.71 -16.84
CA LEU A 197 2.19 -9.76 -17.85
C LEU A 197 1.22 -9.38 -18.98
N MET A 198 0.28 -8.47 -18.72
CA MET A 198 -0.62 -7.92 -19.76
C MET A 198 0.05 -6.81 -20.58
N ALA A 199 0.90 -5.99 -19.96
CA ALA A 199 1.46 -4.79 -20.58
C ALA A 199 2.85 -5.03 -21.19
N GLU A 200 3.74 -5.71 -20.47
CA GLU A 200 5.16 -5.91 -20.81
C GLU A 200 5.67 -7.27 -20.29
N PRO A 201 5.19 -8.41 -20.83
CA PRO A 201 5.49 -9.74 -20.32
C PRO A 201 6.99 -10.11 -20.39
N GLU A 202 7.77 -9.48 -21.26
CA GLU A 202 9.21 -9.66 -21.39
C GLU A 202 9.99 -9.22 -20.14
N ARG A 203 9.43 -8.32 -19.34
CA ARG A 203 10.05 -7.84 -18.09
C ARG A 203 9.71 -8.67 -16.86
N LYS A 204 9.10 -9.84 -17.02
CA LYS A 204 8.67 -10.69 -15.90
C LYS A 204 9.81 -11.09 -14.96
N SER A 205 10.98 -11.42 -15.50
CA SER A 205 12.14 -11.83 -14.68
C SER A 205 12.65 -10.68 -13.82
N GLU A 206 12.81 -9.49 -14.39
CA GLU A 206 13.19 -8.28 -13.67
C GLU A 206 12.24 -7.99 -12.49
N PHE A 207 10.94 -8.09 -12.73
CA PHE A 207 9.93 -7.85 -11.70
C PHE A 207 10.02 -8.88 -10.55
N ILE A 208 10.17 -10.15 -10.88
CA ILE A 208 10.33 -11.24 -9.91
C ILE A 208 11.57 -11.02 -9.05
N ASP A 209 12.68 -10.61 -9.65
CA ASP A 209 13.94 -10.37 -8.92
C ASP A 209 13.81 -9.18 -7.96
N ILE A 210 13.12 -8.11 -8.36
CA ILE A 210 12.79 -7.00 -7.46
C ILE A 210 11.95 -7.49 -6.26
N VAL A 211 10.93 -8.30 -6.52
CA VAL A 211 10.07 -8.83 -5.44
C VAL A 211 10.86 -9.71 -4.48
N LYS A 212 11.76 -10.57 -4.99
CA LYS A 212 12.66 -11.38 -4.15
C LYS A 212 13.59 -10.53 -3.29
N GLN A 213 14.12 -9.43 -3.83
CA GLN A 213 14.93 -8.49 -3.05
C GLN A 213 14.13 -7.86 -1.91
N ILE A 214 12.90 -7.39 -2.20
CA ILE A 214 12.00 -6.84 -1.17
C ILE A 214 11.71 -7.88 -0.09
N GLN A 215 11.42 -9.14 -0.47
CA GLN A 215 11.20 -10.23 0.48
C GLN A 215 12.43 -10.47 1.37
N LYS A 216 13.60 -10.49 0.77
CA LYS A 216 14.87 -10.69 1.50
C LYS A 216 15.13 -9.56 2.50
N ASN A 217 14.89 -8.31 2.10
CA ASN A 217 15.09 -7.16 2.98
C ASN A 217 14.12 -7.21 4.16
N LYS A 218 12.83 -7.50 3.92
CA LYS A 218 11.85 -7.67 5.00
C LYS A 218 12.23 -8.78 5.98
N ASN A 219 12.63 -9.94 5.47
CA ASN A 219 13.06 -11.04 6.33
C ASN A 219 14.30 -10.69 7.17
N ASN A 220 15.23 -9.90 6.63
CA ASN A 220 16.38 -9.43 7.38
C ASN A 220 15.99 -8.43 8.48
N GLU A 221 15.07 -7.51 8.19
CA GLU A 221 14.54 -6.54 9.18
C GLU A 221 13.79 -7.25 10.30
N GLU A 222 12.90 -8.20 9.96
CA GLU A 222 12.20 -9.06 10.92
C GLU A 222 13.18 -9.93 11.74
N GLY A 223 14.24 -10.45 11.12
CA GLY A 223 15.27 -11.25 11.78
C GLY A 223 16.24 -10.45 12.68
N MET A 224 16.27 -9.12 12.54
CA MET A 224 17.05 -8.19 13.37
C MET A 224 16.19 -7.51 14.46
N GLY A 225 14.90 -7.77 14.49
CA GLY A 225 14.01 -7.19 15.50
C GLY A 225 14.20 -7.83 16.88
N LEU A 226 13.91 -7.06 17.94
CA LEU A 226 13.99 -7.50 19.34
C LEU A 226 13.24 -8.82 19.57
N GLU A 227 12.09 -9.00 18.92
CA GLU A 227 11.29 -10.23 18.99
C GLU A 227 12.04 -11.46 18.47
N ALA A 228 12.76 -11.30 17.35
CA ALA A 228 13.57 -12.36 16.77
C ALA A 228 14.79 -12.69 17.65
N GLU A 229 15.40 -11.69 18.28
CA GLU A 229 16.47 -11.87 19.27
C GLU A 229 15.97 -12.60 20.52
N ILE A 230 14.77 -12.26 21.00
CA ILE A 230 14.12 -12.94 22.12
C ILE A 230 13.84 -14.42 21.78
N VAL A 231 13.24 -14.69 20.62
CA VAL A 231 12.95 -16.07 20.18
C VAL A 231 14.24 -16.88 20.04
N LYS A 232 15.28 -16.29 19.47
CA LYS A 232 16.60 -16.93 19.34
C LYS A 232 17.21 -17.21 20.70
N ALA A 233 17.17 -16.25 21.62
CA ALA A 233 17.67 -16.43 22.98
C ALA A 233 16.93 -17.54 23.74
N ILE A 234 15.61 -17.66 23.52
CA ILE A 234 14.79 -18.74 24.08
C ILE A 234 15.18 -20.11 23.49
N ASP A 235 15.36 -20.21 22.16
CA ASP A 235 15.76 -21.44 21.46
C ASP A 235 17.15 -21.91 21.89
N ASP A 236 18.10 -20.98 21.99
CA ASP A 236 19.45 -21.25 22.46
C ASP A 236 19.46 -21.75 23.92
N GLU A 237 18.69 -21.09 24.81
CA GLU A 237 18.56 -21.51 26.21
C GLU A 237 17.90 -22.88 26.35
N TYR A 238 16.87 -23.16 25.52
CA TYR A 238 16.21 -24.46 25.48
C TYR A 238 17.15 -25.58 25.02
N ARG A 239 18.00 -25.32 24.03
CA ARG A 239 18.98 -26.32 23.53
C ARG A 239 20.07 -26.62 24.54
N GLU A 240 20.52 -25.63 25.31
CA GLU A 240 21.57 -25.79 26.30
C GLU A 240 21.09 -26.49 27.58
N ASN A 241 19.90 -26.18 28.06
CA ASN A 241 19.46 -26.61 29.40
C ASN A 241 18.43 -27.73 29.42
N GLN A 242 17.84 -28.15 28.29
CA GLN A 242 16.79 -29.17 28.13
C GLN A 242 15.67 -29.15 29.22
N ASP A 243 15.68 -28.16 30.11
CA ASP A 243 14.76 -28.00 31.22
C ASP A 243 13.65 -26.99 30.79
N ARG A 244 12.39 -27.34 31.07
CA ARG A 244 11.22 -26.55 30.64
C ARG A 244 10.99 -25.28 31.46
N GLN A 245 11.79 -24.97 32.46
CA GLN A 245 11.70 -23.74 33.25
C GLN A 245 12.72 -22.71 32.77
N PHE A 246 12.24 -21.76 31.97
CA PHE A 246 13.05 -20.61 31.56
C PHE A 246 13.09 -19.56 32.66
N LEU A 247 14.27 -19.26 33.15
CA LEU A 247 14.46 -18.11 34.05
C LEU A 247 14.52 -16.84 33.17
N THR A 248 13.56 -15.93 33.36
CA THR A 248 13.50 -14.63 32.68
C THR A 248 14.83 -13.86 32.76
N GLN A 249 15.60 -14.07 33.82
CA GLN A 249 16.94 -13.50 34.03
C GLN A 249 18.00 -14.06 33.07
N ALA A 250 17.92 -15.34 32.69
CA ALA A 250 18.88 -15.94 31.75
C ALA A 250 18.65 -15.40 30.33
N ILE A 251 17.40 -15.27 29.91
CA ILE A 251 17.01 -14.67 28.62
C ILE A 251 17.42 -13.19 28.55
N SER A 252 17.17 -12.42 29.61
CA SER A 252 17.56 -11.00 29.69
C SER A 252 19.07 -10.78 29.58
N LYS A 253 19.89 -11.71 30.07
CA LYS A 253 21.36 -11.63 29.96
C LYS A 253 21.89 -11.92 28.57
N ARG A 254 21.13 -12.64 27.71
CA ARG A 254 21.53 -12.95 26.33
C ARG A 254 21.15 -11.86 25.33
N ILE A 255 20.16 -11.01 25.70
CA ILE A 255 19.65 -9.93 24.83
C ILE A 255 20.43 -8.61 25.08
N ASN A 256 21.08 -8.44 26.24
CA ASN A 256 21.95 -7.33 26.59
C ASN A 256 23.42 -7.66 26.31
#